data_58a514f7b877d83237a9f1c8e1188288
#
_entry.id   58a514f7b877d83237a9f1c8e1188288
#
_cell.length_a   1.000
_cell.length_b   1.000
_cell.length_c   1.000
_cell.angle_alpha   90.00
_cell.angle_beta   90.00
_cell.angle_gamma   90.00
#
_symmetry.space_group_name_H-M   'P 1'
#
loop_
_entity.id
_entity.type
_entity.pdbx_description
1 polymer ?
#
loop_
_entity_poly.entity_id
_entity_poly.type
_entity_poly.pdbx_seq_one_letter_code
_entity_poly.pdbx_strand_id
1 'polypeptide(L)' 'MGKVRREGYVFLTWKGDHSPRHVHVYKDGKLVTKWDLDNQQPMKGRASARVLRLIRQLEDEGAP' A
#
# COMPACT_ATOMS: atom_id res chain seq x y z
N MET A 1 -6.05 6.73 -9.97
CA MET A 1 -4.82 6.79 -9.17
C MET A 1 -5.11 7.44 -7.84
N GLY A 2 -4.73 6.80 -6.77
CA GLY A 2 -4.92 7.34 -5.44
C GLY A 2 -3.59 7.49 -4.74
N LYS A 3 -3.44 8.56 -3.97
CA LYS A 3 -2.23 8.84 -3.21
C LYS A 3 -2.63 9.29 -1.81
N VAL A 4 -2.13 8.60 -0.80
CA VAL A 4 -2.35 8.94 0.60
C VAL A 4 -1.02 8.96 1.31
N ARG A 5 -0.80 9.99 2.13
CA ARG A 5 0.40 10.08 2.97
C ARG A 5 -0.02 9.88 4.41
N ARG A 6 0.66 8.99 5.11
CA ARG A 6 0.35 8.72 6.52
C ARG A 6 1.59 8.23 7.26
N GLU A 7 1.89 8.85 8.38
CA GLU A 7 3.02 8.52 9.25
C GLU A 7 4.36 8.43 8.51
N GLY A 8 4.55 9.35 7.55
CA GLY A 8 5.79 9.38 6.78
C GLY A 8 5.84 8.46 5.58
N TYR A 9 4.83 7.62 5.42
CA TYR A 9 4.73 6.73 4.26
C TYR A 9 3.79 7.32 3.23
N VAL A 10 4.05 7.00 1.96
CA VAL A 10 3.19 7.38 0.84
C VAL A 10 2.63 6.09 0.23
N PHE A 11 1.32 6.03 0.14
CA PHE A 11 0.62 4.85 -0.39
C PHE A 11 0.01 5.23 -1.74
N LEU A 12 0.37 4.48 -2.77
CA LEU A 12 -0.11 4.73 -4.13
C LEU A 12 -0.91 3.53 -4.64
N THR A 13 -2.11 3.83 -5.13
CA THR A 13 -2.94 2.82 -5.79
C THR A 13 -3.42 3.38 -7.11
N TRP A 14 -3.77 2.49 -8.04
CA TRP A 14 -4.31 2.89 -9.34
C TRP A 14 -5.64 2.24 -9.55
N LYS A 15 -6.64 3.06 -9.95
CA LYS A 15 -7.93 2.53 -10.35
C LYS A 15 -7.77 1.79 -11.67
N GLY A 16 -8.51 0.71 -11.81
CA GLY A 16 -8.47 -0.07 -13.04
C GLY A 16 -7.31 -1.03 -13.15
N ASP A 17 -6.50 -1.12 -12.10
CA ASP A 17 -5.45 -2.13 -12.06
C ASP A 17 -6.09 -3.51 -12.11
N HIS A 18 -5.40 -4.41 -12.81
CA HIS A 18 -5.84 -5.79 -12.89
C HIS A 18 -5.58 -6.50 -11.56
N SER A 19 -6.31 -7.59 -11.36
CA SER A 19 -6.07 -8.43 -10.21
C SER A 19 -4.67 -9.05 -10.29
N PRO A 20 -3.93 -9.18 -9.18
CA PRO A 20 -4.39 -8.79 -7.84
C PRO A 20 -4.28 -7.27 -7.63
N ARG A 21 -5.20 -6.73 -6.83
CA ARG A 21 -5.10 -5.32 -6.44
C ARG A 21 -3.89 -5.17 -5.55
N HIS A 22 -3.19 -4.07 -5.71
CA HIS A 22 -1.96 -3.86 -4.94
C HIS A 22 -1.75 -2.39 -4.63
N VAL A 23 -0.91 -2.15 -3.62
CA VAL A 23 -0.55 -0.80 -3.20
C VAL A 23 0.96 -0.70 -3.17
N HIS A 24 1.48 0.41 -3.68
CA HIS A 24 2.89 0.73 -3.60
C HIS A 24 3.11 1.60 -2.37
N VAL A 25 4.07 1.25 -1.52
CA VAL A 25 4.39 2.00 -0.31
C VAL A 25 5.79 2.56 -0.44
N TYR A 26 5.89 3.88 -0.29
CA TYR A 26 7.16 4.61 -0.39
C TYR A 26 7.47 5.30 0.92
N LYS A 27 8.76 5.47 1.19
CA LYS A 27 9.23 6.30 2.30
C LYS A 27 10.52 6.96 1.86
N ASP A 28 10.58 8.29 2.04
CA ASP A 28 11.76 9.09 1.65
C ASP A 28 12.12 8.88 0.18
N GLY A 29 11.09 8.74 -0.66
CA GLY A 29 11.29 8.59 -2.11
C GLY A 29 11.70 7.19 -2.54
N LYS A 30 11.76 6.23 -1.62
CA LYS A 30 12.16 4.86 -1.94
C LYS A 30 11.01 3.90 -1.76
N LEU A 31 10.91 2.92 -2.64
CA LEU A 31 9.91 1.87 -2.53
C LEU A 31 10.22 0.98 -1.34
N VAL A 32 9.28 0.93 -0.39
CA VAL A 32 9.40 0.08 0.79
C VAL A 32 8.87 -1.30 0.47
N THR A 33 7.67 -1.35 -0.08
CA THR A 33 7.03 -2.61 -0.42
C THR A 33 5.96 -2.38 -1.47
N LYS A 34 5.66 -3.44 -2.20
CA LYS A 34 4.50 -3.53 -3.07
C LYS A 34 3.63 -4.63 -2.47
N TRP A 35 2.49 -4.24 -1.93
CA TRP A 35 1.64 -5.15 -1.16
C TRP A 35 0.44 -5.63 -1.96
N ASP A 36 0.24 -6.94 -1.99
CA ASP A 36 -0.90 -7.57 -2.65
C ASP A 36 -2.09 -7.53 -1.70
N LEU A 37 -3.08 -6.72 -2.02
CA LEU A 37 -4.26 -6.55 -1.18
C LEU A 37 -5.19 -7.76 -1.22
N ASP A 38 -5.21 -8.45 -2.34
CA ASP A 38 -6.11 -9.59 -2.51
C ASP A 38 -5.60 -10.83 -1.78
N ASN A 39 -4.30 -11.07 -1.81
CA ASN A 39 -3.68 -12.25 -1.19
C ASN A 39 -3.00 -11.95 0.13
N GLN A 40 -2.96 -10.68 0.55
CA GLN A 40 -2.37 -10.24 1.81
C GLN A 40 -0.92 -10.71 1.97
N GLN A 41 -0.13 -10.43 0.96
CA GLN A 41 1.28 -10.80 0.96
C GLN A 41 2.09 -9.76 0.19
N PRO A 42 3.40 -9.64 0.47
CA PRO A 42 4.23 -8.72 -0.27
C PRO A 42 4.52 -9.26 -1.67
N MET A 43 4.38 -8.40 -2.67
CA MET A 43 4.77 -8.72 -4.04
C MET A 43 6.24 -8.35 -4.24
N LYS A 44 6.73 -7.37 -3.49
CA LYS A 44 8.10 -6.90 -3.56
C LYS A 44 8.45 -6.22 -2.24
N GLY A 45 9.67 -6.43 -1.75
CA GLY A 45 10.13 -5.81 -0.51
C GLY A 45 9.49 -6.44 0.71
N ARG A 46 9.49 -5.70 1.81
CA ARG A 46 8.92 -6.16 3.08
C ARG A 46 7.96 -5.12 3.63
N ALA A 47 6.91 -5.60 4.27
CA ALA A 47 5.96 -4.75 4.96
C ALA A 47 6.11 -4.99 6.46
N SER A 48 6.50 -3.94 7.19
CA SER A 48 6.57 -4.02 8.65
C SER A 48 5.16 -4.09 9.24
N ALA A 49 5.07 -4.43 10.53
CA ALA A 49 3.78 -4.45 11.21
C ALA A 49 3.10 -3.07 11.13
N ARG A 50 3.89 -1.99 11.23
CA ARG A 50 3.35 -0.64 11.12
C ARG A 50 2.75 -0.39 9.74
N VAL A 51 3.47 -0.77 8.68
CA VAL A 51 2.98 -0.59 7.32
C VAL A 51 1.70 -1.39 7.09
N LEU A 52 1.66 -2.63 7.56
CA LEU A 52 0.46 -3.46 7.43
C LEU A 52 -0.73 -2.85 8.16
N ARG A 53 -0.50 -2.30 9.35
CA ARG A 53 -1.57 -1.64 10.10
C ARG A 53 -2.09 -0.43 9.33
N LEU A 54 -1.20 0.35 8.75
CA LEU A 54 -1.60 1.52 7.98
C LEU A 54 -2.38 1.14 6.73
N ILE A 55 -1.94 0.08 6.03
CA ILE A 55 -2.65 -0.42 4.85
C ILE A 55 -4.06 -0.83 5.24
N ARG A 56 -4.20 -1.55 6.36
CA ARG A 56 -5.51 -2.00 6.83
C ARG A 56 -6.41 -0.82 7.17
N GLN A 57 -5.85 0.21 7.83
CA GLN A 57 -6.61 1.41 8.15
C GLN A 57 -7.12 2.08 6.88
N LEU A 58 -6.28 2.19 5.87
CA LEU A 58 -6.67 2.82 4.62
C LEU A 58 -7.75 2.03 3.90
N GLU A 59 -7.67 0.71 3.92
CA GLU A 59 -8.72 -0.12 3.34
C GLU A 59 -10.05 0.08 4.07
N ASP A 60 -10.01 0.11 5.41
CA ASP A 60 -11.21 0.30 6.22
C ASP A 60 -11.84 1.67 5.98
N GLU A 61 -11.04 2.68 5.68
CA GLU A 61 -11.53 4.03 5.39
C GLU A 61 -12.05 4.13 3.95
N GLY A 62 -11.87 3.11 3.15
CA GLY A 62 -12.20 3.18 1.74
C GLY A 62 -11.22 4.03 0.95
N ALA A 63 -10.07 4.34 1.51
CA ALA A 63 -9.06 5.15 0.86
C ALA A 63 -8.46 4.38 -0.33
N PRO A 64 -7.98 5.16 -1.28
CA PRO A 64 -7.88 4.78 -2.68
C PRO A 64 -7.12 3.55 -2.93
#